data_e7041295f6a4a91d1de8fe5a8d9cf5f6
#
_entry.id   e7041295f6a4a91d1de8fe5a8d9cf5f6
#
_cell.length_a   1.000
_cell.length_b   1.000
_cell.length_c   1.000
_cell.angle_alpha   90.00
_cell.angle_beta   90.00
_cell.angle_gamma   90.00
#
_symmetry.space_group_name_H-M   'P 1'
#
loop_
_entity.id
_entity.type
_entity.pdbx_description
1 polymer ?
#
loop_
_entity_poly.entity_id
_entity_poly.type
_entity_poly.pdbx_seq_one_letter_code
_entity_poly.pdbx_strand_id
1 'polypeptide(L)'
;NLLSAAVGGVIWNIGTLLLVAAISIAGMSVAFPIGGGIGWTLGILINYMGKPEGNPLFLFSGTAFIILAILLSMQSYKKLAAHQKKPTLKGIMLSLLAGLCIAFFYRFVASALATDFSPAEAGKISSYTAVVFFSIGALICTAILNPFFMAKPVQGEPVKMTEWLS
;
A
#
# COMPACT_ATOMS: atom_id res chain seq x y z
N ASN A 1 -20.62 -8.00 2.05
CA ASN A 1 -19.25 -7.63 2.25
C ASN A 1 -18.37 -7.56 0.99
N LEU A 2 -18.95 -7.74 -0.22
CA LEU A 2 -18.29 -7.48 -1.49
C LEU A 2 -17.75 -6.05 -1.55
N LEU A 3 -18.54 -5.08 -1.07
CA LEU A 3 -18.18 -3.68 -1.01
C LEU A 3 -16.94 -3.43 -0.13
N SER A 4 -16.82 -4.15 0.98
CA SER A 4 -15.66 -4.01 1.89
C SER A 4 -14.36 -4.46 1.20
N ALA A 5 -14.39 -5.55 0.44
CA ALA A 5 -13.23 -6.00 -0.36
C ALA A 5 -12.88 -4.96 -1.45
N ALA A 6 -13.87 -4.41 -2.16
CA ALA A 6 -13.66 -3.38 -3.17
C ALA A 6 -13.08 -2.09 -2.58
N VAL A 7 -13.59 -1.64 -1.41
CA VAL A 7 -13.04 -0.48 -0.68
C VAL A 7 -11.59 -0.74 -0.28
N GLY A 8 -11.25 -1.96 0.16
CA GLY A 8 -9.86 -2.34 0.42
C GLY A 8 -8.98 -2.14 -0.82
N GLY A 9 -9.46 -2.54 -2.00
CA GLY A 9 -8.77 -2.34 -3.27
C GLY A 9 -8.57 -0.85 -3.63
N VAL A 10 -9.58 -0.03 -3.40
CA VAL A 10 -9.49 1.44 -3.60
C VAL A 10 -8.43 2.04 -2.67
N ILE A 11 -8.47 1.73 -1.38
CA ILE A 11 -7.52 2.26 -0.38
C ILE A 11 -6.09 1.83 -0.71
N TRP A 12 -5.89 0.56 -1.07
CA TRP A 12 -4.59 0.03 -1.47
C TRP A 12 -4.05 0.75 -2.71
N ASN A 13 -4.90 0.98 -3.70
CA ASN A 13 -4.51 1.66 -4.94
C ASN A 13 -4.14 3.13 -4.68
N ILE A 14 -4.91 3.85 -3.87
CA ILE A 14 -4.57 5.22 -3.43
C ILE A 14 -3.21 5.21 -2.74
N GLY A 15 -2.98 4.30 -1.79
CA GLY A 15 -1.70 4.17 -1.10
C GLY A 15 -0.53 3.92 -2.05
N THR A 16 -0.71 3.04 -3.04
CA THR A 16 0.31 2.74 -4.04
C THR A 16 0.61 3.94 -4.93
N LEU A 17 -0.41 4.66 -5.40
CA LEU A 17 -0.23 5.87 -6.22
C LEU A 17 0.48 6.99 -5.42
N LEU A 18 0.12 7.19 -4.15
CA LEU A 18 0.80 8.11 -3.26
C LEU A 18 2.27 7.72 -3.03
N LEU A 19 2.55 6.42 -2.91
CA LEU A 19 3.91 5.92 -2.76
C LEU A 19 4.74 6.18 -4.02
N VAL A 20 4.20 5.94 -5.20
CA VAL A 20 4.86 6.25 -6.47
C VAL A 20 5.12 7.75 -6.59
N ALA A 21 4.16 8.60 -6.25
CA ALA A 21 4.33 10.05 -6.21
C ALA A 21 5.39 10.48 -5.18
N ALA A 22 5.45 9.84 -4.02
CA ALA A 22 6.48 10.08 -3.01
C ALA A 22 7.88 9.69 -3.51
N ILE A 23 7.98 8.55 -4.21
CA ILE A 23 9.26 8.08 -4.81
C ILE A 23 9.77 9.09 -5.84
N SER A 24 8.90 9.66 -6.66
CA SER A 24 9.30 10.66 -7.66
C SER A 24 9.91 11.93 -7.05
N ILE A 25 9.44 12.32 -5.85
CA ILE A 25 9.88 13.55 -5.16
C ILE A 25 11.05 13.30 -4.20
N ALA A 26 10.95 12.27 -3.37
CA ALA A 26 11.91 11.99 -2.29
C ALA A 26 12.93 10.91 -2.64
N GLY A 27 12.73 10.23 -3.77
CA GLY A 27 13.53 9.08 -4.16
C GLY A 27 13.11 7.79 -3.44
N MET A 28 13.47 6.65 -4.05
CA MET A 28 13.13 5.32 -3.54
C MET A 28 13.78 5.04 -2.17
N SER A 29 14.98 5.57 -1.94
CA SER A 29 15.73 5.40 -0.68
C SER A 29 15.04 5.97 0.56
N VAL A 30 14.12 6.90 0.38
CA VAL A 30 13.38 7.56 1.47
C VAL A 30 11.91 7.14 1.45
N ALA A 31 11.26 7.25 0.29
CA ALA A 31 9.83 7.03 0.19
C ALA A 31 9.43 5.58 0.46
N PHE A 32 10.16 4.61 -0.06
CA PHE A 32 9.82 3.20 0.08
C PHE A 32 10.00 2.68 1.52
N PRO A 33 11.13 2.95 2.23
CA PRO A 33 11.26 2.56 3.64
C PRO A 33 10.23 3.23 4.56
N ILE A 34 9.89 4.49 4.33
CA ILE A 34 8.88 5.19 5.12
C ILE A 34 7.48 4.63 4.80
N GLY A 35 7.06 4.67 3.53
CA GLY A 35 5.72 4.26 3.13
C GLY A 35 5.49 2.77 3.26
N GLY A 36 6.37 1.94 2.69
CA GLY A 36 6.27 0.48 2.78
C GLY A 36 6.53 -0.02 4.19
N GLY A 37 7.56 0.51 4.88
CA GLY A 37 7.91 0.11 6.23
C GLY A 37 6.79 0.38 7.24
N ILE A 38 6.22 1.57 7.22
CA ILE A 38 5.07 1.92 8.06
C ILE A 38 3.86 1.08 7.64
N GLY A 39 3.59 0.98 6.35
CA GLY A 39 2.45 0.24 5.83
C GLY A 39 2.42 -1.21 6.30
N TRP A 40 3.51 -1.92 6.18
CA TRP A 40 3.60 -3.32 6.59
C TRP A 40 3.62 -3.49 8.10
N THR A 41 4.44 -2.72 8.82
CA THR A 41 4.57 -2.85 10.28
C THR A 41 3.25 -2.49 10.99
N LEU A 42 2.66 -1.33 10.65
CA LEU A 42 1.35 -0.95 11.21
C LEU A 42 0.25 -1.87 10.74
N GLY A 43 0.28 -2.35 9.48
CA GLY A 43 -0.69 -3.30 8.96
C GLY A 43 -0.73 -4.58 9.78
N ILE A 44 0.42 -5.16 10.12
CA ILE A 44 0.52 -6.34 10.99
C ILE A 44 -0.09 -6.04 12.36
N LEU A 45 0.28 -4.92 12.99
CA LEU A 45 -0.22 -4.54 14.32
C LEU A 45 -1.74 -4.33 14.31
N ILE A 46 -2.27 -3.56 13.36
CA ILE A 46 -3.69 -3.25 13.23
C ILE A 46 -4.51 -4.54 13.03
N ASN A 47 -4.02 -5.45 12.19
CA ASN A 47 -4.74 -6.70 11.92
C ASN A 47 -4.67 -7.63 13.13
N TYR A 48 -3.53 -7.76 13.78
CA TYR A 48 -3.40 -8.58 14.98
C TYR A 48 -4.25 -8.05 16.14
N MET A 49 -4.32 -6.73 16.35
CA MET A 49 -5.20 -6.12 17.34
C MET A 49 -6.70 -6.34 17.04
N GLY A 50 -7.04 -6.40 15.75
CA GLY A 50 -8.41 -6.63 15.32
C GLY A 50 -8.88 -8.07 15.46
N LYS A 51 -7.99 -9.04 15.23
CA LYS A 51 -8.21 -10.47 15.36
C LYS A 51 -6.89 -11.15 15.71
N PRO A 52 -6.61 -11.39 17.01
CA PRO A 52 -5.36 -11.99 17.44
C PRO A 52 -5.35 -13.49 17.12
N GLU A 53 -4.93 -13.83 15.93
CA GLU A 53 -4.76 -15.19 15.44
C GLU A 53 -3.29 -15.53 15.27
N GLY A 54 -2.94 -16.79 15.49
CA GLY A 54 -1.57 -17.29 15.37
C GLY A 54 -0.70 -17.09 16.62
N ASN A 55 0.54 -17.55 16.54
CA ASN A 55 1.49 -17.44 17.65
C ASN A 55 2.14 -16.05 17.64
N PRO A 56 1.94 -15.22 18.70
CA PRO A 56 2.49 -13.87 18.76
C PRO A 56 4.02 -13.83 18.68
N LEU A 57 4.71 -14.84 19.21
CA LEU A 57 6.15 -14.89 19.16
C LEU A 57 6.69 -14.94 17.73
N PHE A 58 6.12 -15.80 16.88
CA PHE A 58 6.49 -15.87 15.46
C PHE A 58 6.09 -14.63 14.68
N LEU A 59 4.92 -14.06 14.99
CA LEU A 59 4.44 -12.85 14.33
C LEU A 59 5.38 -11.66 14.62
N PHE A 60 5.67 -11.39 15.88
CA PHE A 60 6.51 -10.25 16.26
C PHE A 60 7.99 -10.46 15.91
N SER A 61 8.52 -11.68 15.97
CA SER A 61 9.87 -11.96 15.47
C SER A 61 9.97 -11.74 13.96
N GLY A 62 9.00 -12.21 13.18
CA GLY A 62 8.91 -11.93 11.74
C GLY A 62 8.82 -10.42 11.45
N THR A 63 8.03 -9.69 12.22
CA THR A 63 7.93 -8.23 12.09
C THR A 63 9.27 -7.55 12.38
N ALA A 64 10.02 -8.01 13.39
CA ALA A 64 11.36 -7.50 13.69
C ALA A 64 12.34 -7.74 12.52
N PHE A 65 12.29 -8.90 11.88
CA PHE A 65 13.08 -9.16 10.66
C PHE A 65 12.70 -8.26 9.49
N ILE A 66 11.41 -7.97 9.30
CA ILE A 66 10.94 -7.01 8.28
C ILE A 66 11.52 -5.63 8.57
N ILE A 67 11.44 -5.14 9.80
CA ILE A 67 12.00 -3.84 10.19
C ILE A 67 13.51 -3.81 9.93
N LEU A 68 14.24 -4.86 10.31
CA LEU A 68 15.66 -4.96 10.05
C LEU A 68 15.98 -4.93 8.55
N ALA A 69 15.23 -5.67 7.74
CA ALA A 69 15.39 -5.68 6.29
C ALA A 69 15.16 -4.29 5.67
N ILE A 70 14.15 -3.55 6.15
CA ILE A 70 13.86 -2.18 5.72
C ILE A 70 15.02 -1.25 6.07
N LEU A 71 15.57 -1.34 7.29
CA LEU A 71 16.70 -0.52 7.72
C LEU A 71 17.96 -0.81 6.91
N LEU A 72 18.25 -2.07 6.62
CA LEU A 72 19.39 -2.48 5.78
C LEU A 72 19.21 -1.99 4.33
N SER A 73 18.01 -2.13 3.78
CA SER A 73 17.67 -1.61 2.45
C SER A 73 17.84 -0.10 2.38
N MET A 74 17.38 0.63 3.40
CA MET A 74 17.57 2.09 3.48
C MET A 74 19.04 2.48 3.48
N GLN A 75 19.90 1.75 4.21
CA GLN A 75 21.36 1.99 4.22
C GLN A 75 21.99 1.71 2.84
N SER A 76 21.59 0.63 2.19
CA SER A 76 22.04 0.29 0.83
C SER A 76 21.67 1.37 -0.17
N TYR A 77 20.42 1.82 -0.18
CA TYR A 77 19.97 2.91 -1.06
C TYR A 77 20.68 4.24 -0.77
N LYS A 78 20.98 4.56 0.48
CA LYS A 78 21.75 5.77 0.82
C LYS A 78 23.15 5.76 0.22
N LYS A 79 23.81 4.61 0.18
CA LYS A 79 25.14 4.48 -0.44
C LYS A 79 25.11 4.64 -1.96
N LEU A 80 24.06 4.12 -2.61
CA LEU A 80 23.85 4.27 -4.06
C LEU A 80 23.41 5.69 -4.44
N ALA A 81 22.75 6.39 -3.54
CA ALA A 81 22.10 7.67 -3.76
C ALA A 81 23.00 8.89 -3.49
N ALA A 82 24.32 8.75 -3.53
CA ALA A 82 25.25 9.87 -3.28
C ALA A 82 25.00 11.13 -4.15
N HIS A 83 24.18 11.02 -5.20
CA HIS A 83 23.80 12.10 -6.12
C HIS A 83 22.30 12.43 -6.11
N GLN A 84 21.50 11.88 -5.16
CA GLN A 84 20.06 12.15 -5.14
C GLN A 84 19.73 13.45 -4.40
N LYS A 85 18.65 14.11 -4.87
CA LYS A 85 18.09 15.33 -4.25
C LYS A 85 17.74 15.06 -2.78
N LYS A 86 17.95 16.06 -1.92
CA LYS A 86 17.52 16.00 -0.52
C LYS A 86 16.01 15.73 -0.44
N PRO A 87 15.55 14.83 0.45
CA PRO A 87 14.13 14.54 0.58
C PRO A 87 13.37 15.80 0.99
N THR A 88 12.30 16.10 0.27
CA THR A 88 11.43 17.23 0.60
C THR A 88 10.40 16.81 1.64
N LEU A 89 9.95 17.75 2.47
CA LEU A 89 8.87 17.51 3.44
C LEU A 89 7.62 16.95 2.76
N LYS A 90 7.28 17.46 1.56
CA LYS A 90 6.17 16.96 0.75
C LYS A 90 6.32 15.47 0.42
N GLY A 91 7.50 15.01 0.00
CA GLY A 91 7.76 13.61 -0.30
C GLY A 91 7.64 12.72 0.94
N ILE A 92 8.12 13.17 2.10
CA ILE A 92 7.99 12.46 3.37
C ILE A 92 6.51 12.34 3.78
N MET A 93 5.74 13.42 3.71
CA MET A 93 4.31 13.40 4.03
C MET A 93 3.52 12.47 3.11
N LEU A 94 3.80 12.48 1.81
CA LEU A 94 3.19 11.56 0.86
C LEU A 94 3.54 10.10 1.18
N SER A 95 4.79 9.82 1.58
CA SER A 95 5.20 8.47 2.01
C SER A 95 4.46 8.02 3.27
N LEU A 96 4.28 8.90 4.25
CA LEU A 96 3.52 8.61 5.47
C LEU A 96 2.06 8.30 5.16
N LEU A 97 1.40 9.12 4.33
CA LEU A 97 0.02 8.91 3.91
C LEU A 97 -0.12 7.60 3.12
N ALA A 98 0.82 7.32 2.23
CA ALA A 98 0.87 6.04 1.50
C ALA A 98 0.96 4.86 2.46
N GLY A 99 1.86 4.92 3.44
CA GLY A 99 2.03 3.89 4.46
C GLY A 99 0.77 3.67 5.28
N LEU A 100 0.07 4.73 5.68
CA LEU A 100 -1.21 4.61 6.39
C LEU A 100 -2.28 3.93 5.54
N CYS A 101 -2.45 4.32 4.28
CA CYS A 101 -3.38 3.64 3.37
C CYS A 101 -3.04 2.15 3.22
N ILE A 102 -1.75 1.83 3.02
CA ILE A 102 -1.27 0.45 2.91
C ILE A 102 -1.47 -0.33 4.22
N ALA A 103 -1.34 0.30 5.39
CA ALA A 103 -1.60 -0.36 6.66
C ALA A 103 -3.08 -0.73 6.87
N PHE A 104 -3.99 0.14 6.43
CA PHE A 104 -5.41 -0.03 6.70
C PHE A 104 -6.18 -0.86 5.66
N PHE A 105 -5.70 -0.97 4.40
CA PHE A 105 -6.48 -1.63 3.34
C PHE A 105 -6.87 -3.07 3.70
N TYR A 106 -5.94 -3.82 4.28
CA TYR A 106 -6.17 -5.23 4.59
C TYR A 106 -7.26 -5.43 5.64
N ARG A 107 -7.46 -4.47 6.54
CA ARG A 107 -8.56 -4.52 7.52
C ARG A 107 -9.93 -4.60 6.84
N PHE A 108 -10.11 -3.89 5.74
CA PHE A 108 -11.33 -3.95 4.93
C PHE A 108 -11.48 -5.28 4.22
N VAL A 109 -10.41 -5.82 3.66
CA VAL A 109 -10.41 -7.14 3.01
C VAL A 109 -10.66 -8.24 4.03
N ALA A 110 -9.92 -8.24 5.15
CA ALA A 110 -10.05 -9.24 6.20
C ALA A 110 -11.45 -9.26 6.83
N SER A 111 -12.11 -8.10 6.97
CA SER A 111 -13.49 -8.04 7.48
C SER A 111 -14.50 -8.72 6.55
N ALA A 112 -14.20 -8.84 5.27
CA ALA A 112 -15.06 -9.48 4.28
C ALA A 112 -14.84 -11.00 4.18
N LEU A 113 -13.65 -11.49 4.53
CA LEU A 113 -13.25 -12.89 4.38
C LEU A 113 -13.94 -13.81 5.37
N ALA A 114 -14.35 -14.99 4.89
CA ALA A 114 -14.71 -16.12 5.74
C ALA A 114 -13.46 -16.72 6.39
N THR A 115 -13.58 -17.09 7.65
CA THR A 115 -12.48 -17.74 8.39
C THR A 115 -12.30 -19.18 7.97
N ASP A 116 -13.42 -19.87 7.74
CA ASP A 116 -13.47 -21.27 7.31
C ASP A 116 -14.05 -21.40 5.91
N PHE A 117 -13.51 -22.33 5.12
CA PHE A 117 -14.02 -22.61 3.78
C PHE A 117 -15.32 -23.43 3.79
N SER A 118 -15.70 -24.02 4.92
CA SER A 118 -16.92 -24.84 5.07
C SER A 118 -17.35 -24.95 6.54
N PRO A 119 -18.60 -24.58 6.88
CA PRO A 119 -19.64 -23.99 6.03
C PRO A 119 -19.43 -22.51 5.78
N ALA A 120 -19.98 -22.01 4.67
CA ALA A 120 -19.90 -20.58 4.36
C ALA A 120 -20.56 -19.74 5.45
N GLU A 121 -19.78 -18.89 6.10
CA GLU A 121 -20.32 -17.93 7.08
C GLU A 121 -21.26 -16.94 6.38
N ALA A 122 -22.45 -16.73 6.96
CA ALA A 122 -23.42 -15.81 6.40
C ALA A 122 -22.84 -14.39 6.29
N GLY A 123 -22.88 -13.82 5.08
CA GLY A 123 -22.36 -12.48 4.82
C GLY A 123 -20.84 -12.38 4.65
N LYS A 124 -20.10 -13.49 4.67
CA LYS A 124 -18.67 -13.55 4.33
C LYS A 124 -18.46 -14.09 2.92
N ILE A 125 -17.29 -13.78 2.36
CA ILE A 125 -16.92 -14.17 1.00
C ILE A 125 -15.66 -15.03 1.01
N SER A 126 -15.51 -15.87 -0.01
CA SER A 126 -14.29 -16.66 -0.21
C SER A 126 -13.12 -15.76 -0.57
N SER A 127 -11.90 -16.23 -0.34
CA SER A 127 -10.67 -15.53 -0.73
C SER A 127 -10.61 -15.22 -2.22
N TYR A 128 -11.08 -16.10 -3.07
CA TYR A 128 -11.14 -15.89 -4.52
C TYR A 128 -12.09 -14.74 -4.88
N THR A 129 -13.29 -14.73 -4.30
CA THR A 129 -14.26 -13.66 -4.49
C THR A 129 -13.71 -12.32 -3.97
N ALA A 130 -13.03 -12.33 -2.83
CA ALA A 130 -12.41 -11.13 -2.26
C ALA A 130 -11.36 -10.53 -3.20
N VAL A 131 -10.50 -11.34 -3.81
CA VAL A 131 -9.49 -10.88 -4.78
C VAL A 131 -10.15 -10.24 -6.00
N VAL A 132 -11.23 -10.83 -6.53
CA VAL A 132 -11.95 -10.26 -7.68
C VAL A 132 -12.50 -8.88 -7.34
N PHE A 133 -13.23 -8.73 -6.22
CA PHE A 133 -13.81 -7.44 -5.84
C PHE A 133 -12.76 -6.41 -5.42
N PHE A 134 -11.69 -6.83 -4.77
CA PHE A 134 -10.51 -5.99 -4.51
C PHE A 134 -9.92 -5.44 -5.82
N SER A 135 -9.72 -6.31 -6.82
CA SER A 135 -9.19 -5.91 -8.12
C SER A 135 -10.11 -4.96 -8.87
N ILE A 136 -11.43 -5.17 -8.80
CA ILE A 136 -12.43 -4.23 -9.35
C ILE A 136 -12.31 -2.87 -8.67
N GLY A 137 -12.22 -2.82 -7.35
CA GLY A 137 -12.03 -1.58 -6.60
C GLY A 137 -10.75 -0.84 -7.01
N ALA A 138 -9.63 -1.56 -7.10
CA ALA A 138 -8.37 -1.01 -7.56
C ALA A 138 -8.45 -0.51 -9.01
N LEU A 139 -9.09 -1.25 -9.91
CA LEU A 139 -9.26 -0.88 -11.31
C LEU A 139 -10.09 0.41 -11.47
N ILE A 140 -11.22 0.52 -10.77
CA ILE A 140 -12.05 1.72 -10.79
C ILE A 140 -11.26 2.93 -10.28
N CYS A 141 -10.56 2.75 -9.16
CA CYS A 141 -9.70 3.80 -8.59
C CYS A 141 -8.61 4.24 -9.58
N THR A 142 -7.94 3.28 -10.23
CA THR A 142 -6.92 3.54 -11.26
C THR A 142 -7.51 4.31 -12.44
N ALA A 143 -8.67 3.90 -12.95
CA ALA A 143 -9.32 4.55 -14.08
C ALA A 143 -9.70 6.02 -13.79
N ILE A 144 -9.96 6.36 -12.53
CA ILE A 144 -10.29 7.72 -12.12
C ILE A 144 -9.02 8.53 -11.80
N LEU A 145 -8.11 7.97 -11.01
CA LEU A 145 -6.97 8.73 -10.48
C LEU A 145 -5.82 8.85 -11.47
N ASN A 146 -5.56 7.85 -12.32
CA ASN A 146 -4.44 7.95 -13.27
C ASN A 146 -4.61 9.11 -14.26
N PRO A 147 -5.77 9.32 -14.91
CA PRO A 147 -5.96 10.49 -15.78
C PRO A 147 -5.77 11.81 -15.02
N PHE A 148 -6.17 11.88 -13.76
CA PHE A 148 -5.96 13.05 -12.92
C PHE A 148 -4.47 13.30 -12.65
N PHE A 149 -3.70 12.27 -12.29
CA PHE A 149 -2.26 12.39 -12.07
C PHE A 149 -1.49 12.65 -13.37
N MET A 150 -1.96 12.16 -14.51
CA MET A 150 -1.38 12.48 -15.82
C MET A 150 -1.60 13.95 -16.19
N ALA A 151 -2.79 14.49 -15.93
CA ALA A 151 -3.12 15.88 -16.18
C ALA A 151 -2.46 16.86 -15.20
N LYS A 152 -2.32 16.44 -13.94
CA LYS A 152 -1.70 17.23 -12.85
C LYS A 152 -0.66 16.39 -12.11
N PRO A 153 0.50 16.16 -12.69
CA PRO A 153 1.54 15.35 -12.07
C PRO A 153 2.08 16.02 -10.81
N VAL A 154 2.49 15.22 -9.85
CA VAL A 154 3.09 15.72 -8.60
C VAL A 154 4.47 16.29 -8.86
N GLN A 155 5.16 15.77 -9.90
CA GLN A 155 6.44 16.25 -10.43
C GLN A 155 6.52 15.95 -11.93
N GLY A 156 7.13 16.83 -12.69
CA GLY A 156 7.29 16.71 -14.14
C GLY A 156 6.21 17.47 -14.94
N GLU A 157 6.18 17.25 -16.24
CA GLU A 157 5.22 17.85 -17.14
C GLU A 157 3.96 16.99 -17.30
N PRO A 158 2.79 17.60 -17.55
CA PRO A 158 1.57 16.86 -17.86
C PRO A 158 1.74 15.98 -19.10
N VAL A 159 1.25 14.76 -19.05
CA VAL A 159 1.29 13.81 -20.17
C VAL A 159 -0.11 13.67 -20.75
N LYS A 160 -0.25 13.80 -22.07
CA LYS A 160 -1.52 13.57 -22.76
C LYS A 160 -1.75 12.07 -22.95
N MET A 161 -2.99 11.65 -22.77
CA MET A 161 -3.37 10.24 -22.91
C MET A 161 -3.11 9.69 -24.32
N THR A 162 -3.18 10.55 -25.34
CA THR A 162 -2.89 10.23 -26.74
C THR A 162 -1.39 9.91 -26.98
N GLU A 163 -0.49 10.49 -26.20
CA GLU A 163 0.96 10.24 -26.30
C GLU A 163 1.37 8.93 -25.62
N TRP A 164 0.50 8.39 -24.79
CA TRP A 164 0.74 7.11 -24.10
C TRP A 164 0.33 5.90 -24.95
N LEU A 165 -0.53 6.10 -25.95
CA LEU A 165 -1.05 5.08 -26.85
C LEU A 165 -0.33 5.02 -28.19
N SER A 166 0.61 5.93 -28.44
CA SER A 166 1.51 5.98 -29.61
C SER A 166 2.85 5.35 -29.30
#